data_4024768148f631addc4338a1e7ab0a96
#
_entry.id   4024768148f631addc4338a1e7ab0a96
#
_cell.length_a   1.000
_cell.length_b   1.000
_cell.length_c   1.000
_cell.angle_alpha   90.00
_cell.angle_beta   90.00
_cell.angle_gamma   90.00
#
_symmetry.space_group_name_H-M   'P 1'
#
loop_
_entity.id
_entity.type
_entity.pdbx_description
1 polymer ?
#
loop_
_entity_poly.entity_id
_entity_poly.type
_entity_poly.pdbx_seq_one_letter_code
_entity_poly.pdbx_strand_id
1 'polypeptide(L)'
;MSVLPEAVTDPPSHLVTVEHWFDVICPYCYVAQDRNRILREHGIHVVEHALQIHPEIGPGGTPVGPRSGPSYEFLAHEAEAAGLSLRWTDRIPYSRPALAAFEWLRKANPEVGERFAAAVFAAYFADGRDIESLDLLASLAEQAGGDANALRAASASTEANDALARSEVLAYQNGVVGTPTWIAGGQRISGLRPRQWFEDWAATLTR
;
A
#
# COMPACT_ATOMS: atom_id res chain seq x y z
N MET A 1 -54.22 -12.09 -12.58
CA MET A 1 -53.08 -11.81 -11.70
C MET A 1 -51.92 -11.36 -12.61
N SER A 2 -51.70 -10.07 -12.68
CA SER A 2 -50.67 -9.47 -13.53
C SER A 2 -49.39 -9.38 -12.70
N VAL A 3 -48.35 -10.08 -13.13
CA VAL A 3 -47.01 -10.00 -12.54
C VAL A 3 -46.34 -8.77 -13.11
N LEU A 4 -46.07 -7.78 -12.25
CA LEU A 4 -45.27 -6.63 -12.63
C LEU A 4 -43.80 -7.09 -12.85
N PRO A 5 -43.12 -6.62 -13.90
CA PRO A 5 -41.72 -6.94 -14.08
C PRO A 5 -40.87 -6.30 -12.95
N GLU A 6 -39.99 -7.09 -12.36
CA GLU A 6 -38.94 -6.59 -11.44
C GLU A 6 -38.12 -5.52 -12.17
N ALA A 7 -37.94 -4.39 -11.47
CA ALA A 7 -37.08 -3.33 -11.92
C ALA A 7 -35.66 -3.86 -12.00
N VAL A 8 -35.12 -3.96 -13.21
CA VAL A 8 -33.68 -4.13 -13.43
C VAL A 8 -33.00 -2.89 -12.85
N THR A 9 -32.39 -3.04 -11.70
CA THR A 9 -31.52 -2.00 -11.16
C THR A 9 -30.30 -1.92 -12.06
N ASP A 10 -30.13 -0.77 -12.70
CA ASP A 10 -28.89 -0.45 -13.43
C ASP A 10 -27.68 -0.75 -12.53
N PRO A 11 -26.58 -1.34 -13.09
CA PRO A 11 -25.37 -1.52 -12.32
C PRO A 11 -24.89 -0.15 -11.83
N PRO A 12 -24.30 -0.06 -10.60
CA PRO A 12 -23.90 1.21 -10.03
C PRO A 12 -22.95 1.92 -11.01
N SER A 13 -23.24 3.19 -11.25
CA SER A 13 -22.44 4.15 -12.02
C SER A 13 -20.96 3.91 -11.74
N HIS A 14 -20.14 3.79 -12.79
CA HIS A 14 -18.72 3.47 -12.80
C HIS A 14 -17.97 4.00 -11.58
N LEU A 15 -17.61 3.09 -10.65
CA LEU A 15 -16.74 3.42 -9.53
C LEU A 15 -15.42 3.94 -10.11
N VAL A 16 -15.09 5.18 -9.78
CA VAL A 16 -13.80 5.75 -10.15
C VAL A 16 -12.73 4.95 -9.44
N THR A 17 -11.77 4.45 -10.21
CA THR A 17 -10.65 3.68 -9.67
C THR A 17 -9.37 4.48 -9.74
N VAL A 18 -8.61 4.46 -8.66
CA VAL A 18 -7.25 4.99 -8.54
C VAL A 18 -6.31 3.84 -8.26
N GLU A 19 -5.34 3.63 -9.12
CA GLU A 19 -4.25 2.68 -8.91
C GLU A 19 -3.15 3.36 -8.09
N HIS A 20 -2.65 2.70 -7.04
CA HIS A 20 -1.63 3.25 -6.14
C HIS A 20 -0.48 2.27 -5.94
N TRP A 21 0.75 2.69 -6.24
CA TRP A 21 1.97 1.90 -6.01
C TRP A 21 2.72 2.36 -4.76
N PHE A 22 3.13 1.39 -3.94
CA PHE A 22 3.83 1.66 -2.69
C PHE A 22 4.97 0.65 -2.42
N ASP A 23 5.89 1.05 -1.55
CA ASP A 23 6.83 0.15 -0.86
C ASP A 23 6.67 0.35 0.65
N VAL A 24 6.66 -0.75 1.41
CA VAL A 24 6.47 -0.73 2.88
C VAL A 24 7.62 -0.08 3.63
N ILE A 25 8.78 0.12 3.01
CA ILE A 25 9.92 0.84 3.60
C ILE A 25 9.93 2.33 3.24
N CYS A 26 9.05 2.77 2.35
CA CYS A 26 8.97 4.16 1.93
C CYS A 26 8.17 4.99 2.95
N PRO A 27 8.78 5.96 3.64
CA PRO A 27 8.08 6.76 4.66
C PRO A 27 7.00 7.66 4.05
N TYR A 28 7.17 8.09 2.80
CA TYR A 28 6.13 8.80 2.06
C TYR A 28 4.91 7.92 1.78
N CYS A 29 5.10 6.60 1.56
CA CYS A 29 4.01 5.64 1.42
C CYS A 29 3.31 5.37 2.75
N TYR A 30 4.03 5.40 3.86
CA TYR A 30 3.42 5.33 5.18
C TYR A 30 2.40 6.45 5.39
N VAL A 31 2.78 7.68 5.09
CA VAL A 31 1.88 8.85 5.16
C VAL A 31 0.80 8.81 4.07
N ALA A 32 1.10 8.21 2.91
CA ALA A 32 0.16 8.07 1.79
C ALA A 32 -1.09 7.25 2.14
N GLN A 33 -1.07 6.42 3.19
CA GLN A 33 -2.26 5.73 3.69
C GLN A 33 -3.40 6.71 4.03
N ASP A 34 -3.06 7.88 4.59
CA ASP A 34 -4.02 8.96 4.85
C ASP A 34 -4.61 9.52 3.55
N ARG A 35 -3.81 9.64 2.49
CA ARG A 35 -4.28 10.10 1.17
C ARG A 35 -5.22 9.09 0.52
N ASN A 36 -4.91 7.80 0.65
CA ASN A 36 -5.80 6.73 0.21
C ASN A 36 -7.12 6.72 0.99
N ARG A 37 -7.09 7.03 2.30
CA ARG A 37 -8.29 7.20 3.12
C ARG A 37 -9.16 8.35 2.60
N ILE A 38 -8.58 9.52 2.29
CA ILE A 38 -9.30 10.66 1.69
C ILE A 38 -9.99 10.23 0.38
N LEU A 39 -9.29 9.54 -0.52
CA LEU A 39 -9.87 9.06 -1.78
C LEU A 39 -11.07 8.12 -1.52
N ARG A 40 -10.93 7.17 -0.58
CA ARG A 40 -12.02 6.24 -0.22
C ARG A 40 -13.22 6.93 0.42
N GLU A 41 -13.01 7.96 1.25
CA GLU A 41 -14.05 8.79 1.84
C GLU A 41 -14.88 9.54 0.77
N HIS A 42 -14.29 9.81 -0.39
CA HIS A 42 -14.99 10.36 -1.57
C HIS A 42 -15.62 9.29 -2.46
N GLY A 43 -15.67 8.02 -2.03
CA GLY A 43 -16.26 6.92 -2.80
C GLY A 43 -15.38 6.41 -3.94
N ILE A 44 -14.10 6.76 -3.95
CA ILE A 44 -13.14 6.30 -4.95
C ILE A 44 -12.57 4.94 -4.53
N HIS A 45 -12.59 3.98 -5.46
CA HIS A 45 -11.96 2.68 -5.27
C HIS A 45 -10.45 2.80 -5.46
N VAL A 46 -9.67 2.55 -4.40
CA VAL A 46 -8.20 2.56 -4.46
C VAL A 46 -7.69 1.14 -4.54
N VAL A 47 -7.01 0.82 -5.64
CA VAL A 47 -6.33 -0.47 -5.84
C VAL A 47 -4.85 -0.29 -5.56
N GLU A 48 -4.36 -0.97 -4.54
CA GLU A 48 -2.97 -0.86 -4.11
C GLU A 48 -2.09 -1.94 -4.73
N HIS A 49 -0.89 -1.57 -5.14
CA HIS A 49 0.12 -2.41 -5.77
C HIS A 49 1.47 -2.24 -5.09
N ALA A 50 2.17 -3.34 -4.88
CA ALA A 50 3.52 -3.31 -4.36
C ALA A 50 4.55 -3.04 -5.47
N LEU A 51 5.56 -2.22 -5.15
CA LEU A 51 6.73 -1.99 -5.98
C LEU A 51 7.97 -1.89 -5.09
N GLN A 52 8.92 -2.79 -5.25
CA GLN A 52 10.19 -2.70 -4.53
C GLN A 52 11.05 -1.58 -5.11
N ILE A 53 11.22 -0.46 -4.37
CA ILE A 53 11.97 0.71 -4.85
C ILE A 53 13.47 0.62 -4.60
N HIS A 54 13.92 -0.27 -3.71
CA HIS A 54 15.33 -0.49 -3.36
C HIS A 54 15.70 -1.97 -3.53
N PRO A 55 15.76 -2.50 -4.78
CA PRO A 55 16.08 -3.90 -5.03
C PRO A 55 17.53 -4.26 -4.66
N GLU A 56 18.40 -3.26 -4.47
CA GLU A 56 19.77 -3.42 -4.00
C GLU A 56 19.87 -3.77 -2.51
N ILE A 57 18.81 -3.51 -1.73
CA ILE A 57 18.75 -3.91 -0.31
C ILE A 57 18.33 -5.38 -0.24
N GLY A 58 19.25 -6.22 0.14
CA GLY A 58 19.04 -7.67 0.33
C GLY A 58 18.67 -8.06 1.76
N PRO A 59 18.54 -9.38 2.02
CA PRO A 59 18.25 -9.90 3.36
C PRO A 59 19.20 -9.37 4.42
N GLY A 60 18.65 -8.99 5.58
CA GLY A 60 19.35 -8.31 6.65
C GLY A 60 19.31 -6.78 6.57
N GLY A 61 18.78 -6.24 5.47
CA GLY A 61 18.62 -4.79 5.29
C GLY A 61 19.92 -4.02 5.22
N THR A 62 19.85 -2.68 5.32
CA THR A 62 21.02 -1.81 5.30
C THR A 62 20.99 -0.81 6.47
N PRO A 63 22.13 -0.59 7.16
CA PRO A 63 22.24 0.46 8.16
C PRO A 63 22.01 1.85 7.55
N VAL A 64 21.44 2.75 8.33
CA VAL A 64 21.25 4.14 7.92
C VAL A 64 21.70 5.10 9.02
N GLY A 65 22.17 6.26 8.58
CA GLY A 65 22.54 7.35 9.48
C GLY A 65 21.33 8.07 10.09
N PRO A 66 21.59 9.13 10.87
CA PRO A 66 20.55 9.96 11.48
C PRO A 66 19.54 10.48 10.45
N ARG A 67 18.27 10.43 10.82
CA ARG A 67 17.13 10.91 10.01
C ARG A 67 16.86 12.37 10.39
N SER A 68 17.46 13.30 9.67
CA SER A 68 17.34 14.74 9.94
C SER A 68 17.27 15.57 8.67
N GLY A 69 16.80 16.80 8.80
CA GLY A 69 16.66 17.77 7.71
C GLY A 69 15.24 17.92 7.18
N PRO A 70 15.03 18.85 6.23
CA PRO A 70 13.70 19.31 5.83
C PRO A 70 12.73 18.22 5.39
N SER A 71 13.23 17.18 4.71
CA SER A 71 12.38 16.05 4.27
C SER A 71 11.84 15.22 5.43
N TYR A 72 12.64 15.05 6.48
CA TYR A 72 12.22 14.31 7.68
C TYR A 72 11.29 15.13 8.55
N GLU A 73 11.51 16.45 8.66
CA GLU A 73 10.63 17.40 9.34
C GLU A 73 9.26 17.45 8.65
N PHE A 74 9.25 17.52 7.32
CA PHE A 74 8.03 17.43 6.52
C PHE A 74 7.27 16.12 6.79
N LEU A 75 7.97 14.97 6.74
CA LEU A 75 7.34 13.67 7.00
C LEU A 75 6.79 13.55 8.42
N ALA A 76 7.49 14.08 9.43
CA ALA A 76 7.03 14.09 10.81
C ALA A 76 5.74 14.92 10.94
N HIS A 77 5.70 16.12 10.35
CA HIS A 77 4.51 16.97 10.33
C HIS A 77 3.32 16.29 9.64
N GLU A 78 3.54 15.70 8.47
CA GLU A 78 2.49 15.02 7.71
C GLU A 78 1.97 13.76 8.42
N ALA A 79 2.87 13.01 9.09
CA ALA A 79 2.48 11.85 9.89
C ALA A 79 1.64 12.26 11.10
N GLU A 80 2.04 13.33 11.83
CA GLU A 80 1.25 13.89 12.94
C GLU A 80 -0.14 14.34 12.47
N ALA A 81 -0.21 15.08 11.36
CA ALA A 81 -1.48 15.53 10.78
C ALA A 81 -2.39 14.37 10.35
N ALA A 82 -1.80 13.23 10.00
CA ALA A 82 -2.51 12.00 9.64
C ALA A 82 -2.90 11.14 10.87
N GLY A 83 -2.46 11.50 12.08
CA GLY A 83 -2.61 10.69 13.30
C GLY A 83 -1.74 9.44 13.31
N LEU A 84 -0.64 9.43 12.56
CA LEU A 84 0.29 8.31 12.44
C LEU A 84 1.50 8.50 13.34
N SER A 85 1.84 7.48 14.14
CA SER A 85 3.08 7.46 14.91
C SER A 85 4.25 7.18 13.99
N LEU A 86 5.28 8.03 13.99
CA LEU A 86 6.46 7.86 13.14
C LEU A 86 7.72 7.69 14.02
N ARG A 87 8.29 6.50 13.95
CA ARG A 87 9.53 6.13 14.60
C ARG A 87 10.58 5.78 13.57
N TRP A 88 11.75 6.38 13.66
CA TRP A 88 12.87 6.04 12.79
C TRP A 88 13.70 4.90 13.40
N THR A 89 14.00 3.91 12.59
CA THR A 89 14.94 2.84 12.90
C THR A 89 16.33 3.18 12.35
N ASP A 90 17.35 2.52 12.85
CA ASP A 90 18.74 2.64 12.39
C ASP A 90 19.06 1.77 11.17
N ARG A 91 18.05 1.05 10.66
CA ARG A 91 18.16 0.14 9.52
C ARG A 91 16.96 0.29 8.58
N ILE A 92 17.19 0.21 7.27
CA ILE A 92 16.14 -0.04 6.28
C ILE A 92 16.10 -1.55 6.05
N PRO A 93 14.98 -2.23 6.30
CA PRO A 93 14.84 -3.66 6.09
C PRO A 93 14.72 -4.01 4.60
N TYR A 94 14.96 -5.26 4.27
CA TYR A 94 14.63 -5.85 2.97
C TYR A 94 13.11 -5.99 2.84
N SER A 95 12.50 -5.16 1.98
CA SER A 95 11.03 -5.05 1.88
C SER A 95 10.37 -6.20 1.11
N ARG A 96 11.12 -6.91 0.27
CA ARG A 96 10.57 -7.90 -0.67
C ARG A 96 9.68 -8.97 -0.03
N PRO A 97 10.00 -9.58 1.14
CA PRO A 97 9.13 -10.57 1.77
C PRO A 97 7.75 -10.01 2.13
N ALA A 98 7.70 -8.79 2.67
CA ALA A 98 6.45 -8.14 3.05
C ALA A 98 5.62 -7.72 1.83
N LEU A 99 6.26 -7.22 0.77
CA LEU A 99 5.62 -6.86 -0.49
C LEU A 99 5.06 -8.08 -1.21
N ALA A 100 5.81 -9.20 -1.23
CA ALA A 100 5.38 -10.47 -1.80
C ALA A 100 4.17 -11.04 -1.05
N ALA A 101 4.20 -11.00 0.28
CA ALA A 101 3.08 -11.40 1.13
C ALA A 101 1.83 -10.56 0.85
N PHE A 102 1.98 -9.23 0.74
CA PHE A 102 0.89 -8.33 0.40
C PHE A 102 0.23 -8.70 -0.94
N GLU A 103 1.02 -8.84 -2.00
CA GLU A 103 0.50 -9.13 -3.34
C GLU A 103 -0.20 -10.50 -3.39
N TRP A 104 0.33 -11.49 -2.67
CA TRP A 104 -0.30 -12.80 -2.56
C TRP A 104 -1.64 -12.74 -1.82
N LEU A 105 -1.69 -12.05 -0.67
CA LEU A 105 -2.92 -11.87 0.13
C LEU A 105 -3.96 -11.06 -0.63
N ARG A 106 -3.56 -9.95 -1.26
CA ARG A 106 -4.44 -9.07 -2.03
C ARG A 106 -5.11 -9.80 -3.19
N LYS A 107 -4.37 -10.68 -3.86
CA LYS A 107 -4.91 -11.49 -4.96
C LYS A 107 -6.02 -12.43 -4.48
N ALA A 108 -5.90 -12.97 -3.27
CA ALA A 108 -6.91 -13.84 -2.67
C ALA A 108 -8.10 -13.04 -2.13
N ASN A 109 -7.82 -11.92 -1.45
CA ASN A 109 -8.83 -11.00 -0.91
C ASN A 109 -8.23 -9.59 -0.79
N PRO A 110 -8.69 -8.62 -1.61
CA PRO A 110 -8.18 -7.25 -1.60
C PRO A 110 -8.25 -6.57 -0.22
N GLU A 111 -9.34 -6.75 0.53
CA GLU A 111 -9.50 -6.14 1.84
C GLU A 111 -8.52 -6.71 2.89
N VAL A 112 -8.18 -8.00 2.78
CA VAL A 112 -7.15 -8.62 3.63
C VAL A 112 -5.79 -8.02 3.27
N GLY A 113 -5.50 -7.84 1.99
CA GLY A 113 -4.28 -7.18 1.53
C GLY A 113 -4.14 -5.77 2.10
N GLU A 114 -5.18 -4.94 2.03
CA GLU A 114 -5.18 -3.58 2.57
C GLU A 114 -4.91 -3.54 4.08
N ARG A 115 -5.63 -4.37 4.86
CA ARG A 115 -5.41 -4.46 6.31
C ARG A 115 -4.01 -4.95 6.64
N PHE A 116 -3.49 -5.91 5.88
CA PHE A 116 -2.14 -6.42 6.04
C PHE A 116 -1.09 -5.34 5.76
N ALA A 117 -1.20 -4.59 4.65
CA ALA A 117 -0.28 -3.50 4.33
C ALA A 117 -0.25 -2.44 5.43
N ALA A 118 -1.43 -2.02 5.93
CA ALA A 118 -1.52 -1.07 7.04
C ALA A 118 -0.85 -1.60 8.32
N ALA A 119 -1.02 -2.90 8.62
CA ALA A 119 -0.38 -3.54 9.77
C ALA A 119 1.14 -3.64 9.62
N VAL A 120 1.66 -3.92 8.41
CA VAL A 120 3.11 -3.95 8.12
C VAL A 120 3.71 -2.55 8.26
N PHE A 121 3.05 -1.53 7.72
CA PHE A 121 3.48 -0.14 7.87
C PHE A 121 3.55 0.28 9.35
N ALA A 122 2.52 -0.04 10.14
CA ALA A 122 2.50 0.25 11.57
C ALA A 122 3.62 -0.51 12.32
N ALA A 123 3.79 -1.80 12.02
CA ALA A 123 4.84 -2.62 12.62
C ALA A 123 6.24 -2.02 12.38
N TYR A 124 6.50 -1.52 11.17
CA TYR A 124 7.80 -0.94 10.86
C TYR A 124 7.94 0.50 11.38
N PHE A 125 7.03 1.41 10.99
CA PHE A 125 7.18 2.85 11.25
C PHE A 125 6.69 3.30 12.63
N ALA A 126 5.72 2.63 13.24
CA ALA A 126 5.27 2.99 14.57
C ALA A 126 5.98 2.17 15.65
N ASP A 127 6.13 0.85 15.44
CA ASP A 127 6.62 -0.07 16.48
C ASP A 127 8.12 -0.39 16.34
N GLY A 128 8.74 -0.13 15.18
CA GLY A 128 10.15 -0.44 14.90
C GLY A 128 10.44 -1.95 14.82
N ARG A 129 9.44 -2.73 14.40
CA ARG A 129 9.55 -4.20 14.30
C ARG A 129 10.23 -4.62 13.00
N ASP A 130 10.82 -5.80 13.00
CA ASP A 130 11.51 -6.38 11.84
C ASP A 130 10.52 -7.02 10.86
N ILE A 131 10.19 -6.31 9.78
CA ILE A 131 9.28 -6.77 8.74
C ILE A 131 9.89 -7.79 7.74
N GLU A 132 11.14 -8.21 7.94
CA GLU A 132 11.73 -9.34 7.22
C GLU A 132 11.31 -10.68 7.85
N SER A 133 10.86 -10.67 9.10
CA SER A 133 10.45 -11.86 9.84
C SER A 133 9.18 -12.47 9.29
N LEU A 134 9.29 -13.69 8.74
CA LEU A 134 8.12 -14.45 8.25
C LEU A 134 7.13 -14.74 9.38
N ASP A 135 7.59 -14.92 10.62
CA ASP A 135 6.71 -15.11 11.77
C ASP A 135 5.89 -13.87 12.07
N LEU A 136 6.51 -12.69 11.98
CA LEU A 136 5.79 -11.42 12.10
C LEU A 136 4.77 -11.28 10.97
N LEU A 137 5.19 -11.48 9.71
CA LEU A 137 4.31 -11.31 8.55
C LEU A 137 3.11 -12.28 8.61
N ALA A 138 3.33 -13.53 9.01
CA ALA A 138 2.26 -14.51 9.17
C ALA A 138 1.27 -14.12 10.28
N SER A 139 1.77 -13.59 11.42
CA SER A 139 0.92 -13.07 12.50
C SER A 139 0.11 -11.85 12.05
N LEU A 140 0.71 -10.92 11.29
CA LEU A 140 -0.02 -9.75 10.76
C LEU A 140 -1.05 -10.17 9.70
N ALA A 141 -0.76 -11.20 8.89
CA ALA A 141 -1.72 -11.75 7.94
C ALA A 141 -2.95 -12.34 8.65
N GLU A 142 -2.73 -13.10 9.73
CA GLU A 142 -3.83 -13.65 10.54
C GLU A 142 -4.68 -12.54 11.16
N GLN A 143 -4.06 -11.51 11.74
CA GLN A 143 -4.76 -10.34 12.27
C GLN A 143 -5.57 -9.59 11.20
N ALA A 144 -5.08 -9.57 9.97
CA ALA A 144 -5.78 -9.01 8.82
C ALA A 144 -6.92 -9.88 8.29
N GLY A 145 -7.09 -11.11 8.80
CA GLY A 145 -8.10 -12.08 8.38
C GLY A 145 -7.64 -13.01 7.26
N GLY A 146 -6.33 -13.09 7.02
CA GLY A 146 -5.70 -14.04 6.09
C GLY A 146 -5.34 -15.36 6.77
N ASP A 147 -4.86 -16.31 5.96
CA ASP A 147 -4.36 -17.59 6.44
C ASP A 147 -2.83 -17.57 6.60
N ALA A 148 -2.37 -17.54 7.86
CA ALA A 148 -0.95 -17.50 8.22
C ALA A 148 -0.17 -18.72 7.70
N ASN A 149 -0.76 -19.91 7.72
CA ASN A 149 -0.11 -21.13 7.26
C ASN A 149 -0.01 -21.17 5.73
N ALA A 150 -1.06 -20.75 5.04
CA ALA A 150 -1.05 -20.63 3.59
C ALA A 150 -0.02 -19.57 3.13
N LEU A 151 0.11 -18.43 3.85
CA LEU A 151 1.15 -17.45 3.56
C LEU A 151 2.56 -18.03 3.75
N ARG A 152 2.81 -18.80 4.82
CA ARG A 152 4.10 -19.47 5.02
C ARG A 152 4.44 -20.43 3.88
N ALA A 153 3.45 -21.22 3.42
CA ALA A 153 3.62 -22.13 2.30
C ALA A 153 3.91 -21.37 0.99
N ALA A 154 3.17 -20.28 0.71
CA ALA A 154 3.39 -19.43 -0.47
C ALA A 154 4.75 -18.73 -0.46
N SER A 155 5.24 -18.34 0.73
CA SER A 155 6.57 -17.74 0.91
C SER A 155 7.70 -18.76 0.76
N ALA A 156 7.46 -20.01 1.13
CA ALA A 156 8.44 -21.12 0.95
C ALA A 156 8.49 -21.64 -0.50
N SER A 157 7.47 -21.34 -1.30
CA SER A 157 7.42 -21.59 -2.74
C SER A 157 7.75 -20.31 -3.53
N THR A 158 7.50 -20.29 -4.84
CA THR A 158 7.65 -19.07 -5.65
C THR A 158 6.40 -18.19 -5.68
N GLU A 159 5.26 -18.68 -5.18
CA GLU A 159 3.94 -18.06 -5.40
C GLU A 159 3.83 -16.60 -4.96
N ALA A 160 4.33 -16.30 -3.76
CA ALA A 160 4.30 -14.93 -3.24
C ALA A 160 5.23 -14.00 -4.07
N ASN A 161 6.44 -14.46 -4.38
CA ASN A 161 7.37 -13.71 -5.23
C ASN A 161 6.86 -13.53 -6.66
N ASP A 162 6.18 -14.52 -7.23
CA ASP A 162 5.56 -14.41 -8.56
C ASP A 162 4.40 -13.41 -8.55
N ALA A 163 3.68 -13.29 -7.43
CA ALA A 163 2.66 -12.24 -7.28
C ALA A 163 3.26 -10.84 -7.29
N LEU A 164 4.35 -10.62 -6.54
CA LEU A 164 5.08 -9.35 -6.55
C LEU A 164 5.67 -9.04 -7.93
N ALA A 165 6.30 -10.02 -8.58
CA ALA A 165 6.88 -9.83 -9.92
C ALA A 165 5.84 -9.35 -10.95
N ARG A 166 4.60 -9.84 -10.87
CA ARG A 166 3.50 -9.35 -11.72
C ARG A 166 3.16 -7.87 -11.45
N SER A 167 3.16 -7.46 -10.19
CA SER A 167 2.94 -6.07 -9.80
C SER A 167 4.07 -5.16 -10.29
N GLU A 168 5.32 -5.60 -10.17
CA GLU A 168 6.50 -4.88 -10.69
C GLU A 168 6.44 -4.72 -12.22
N VAL A 169 6.03 -5.76 -12.95
CA VAL A 169 5.79 -5.67 -14.41
C VAL A 169 4.67 -4.67 -14.72
N LEU A 170 3.58 -4.70 -13.97
CA LEU A 170 2.48 -3.74 -14.14
C LEU A 170 2.94 -2.31 -13.87
N ALA A 171 3.75 -2.08 -12.84
CA ALA A 171 4.36 -0.78 -12.57
C ALA A 171 5.19 -0.27 -13.76
N TYR A 172 6.07 -1.14 -14.30
CA TYR A 172 6.88 -0.82 -15.46
C TYR A 172 6.03 -0.45 -16.69
N GLN A 173 4.98 -1.24 -16.99
CA GLN A 173 4.08 -0.98 -18.12
C GLN A 173 3.33 0.35 -18.00
N ASN A 174 3.07 0.81 -16.76
CA ASN A 174 2.44 2.09 -16.47
C ASN A 174 3.45 3.24 -16.27
N GLY A 175 4.74 3.00 -16.48
CA GLY A 175 5.81 3.99 -16.31
C GLY A 175 5.98 4.46 -14.87
N VAL A 176 5.63 3.62 -13.89
CA VAL A 176 5.85 3.89 -12.46
C VAL A 176 7.31 3.57 -12.13
N VAL A 177 8.04 4.58 -11.67
CA VAL A 177 9.48 4.49 -11.37
C VAL A 177 9.82 4.80 -9.91
N GLY A 178 8.81 5.00 -9.08
CA GLY A 178 8.98 5.32 -7.66
C GLY A 178 7.66 5.33 -6.90
N THR A 179 7.74 5.43 -5.58
CA THR A 179 6.59 5.37 -4.68
C THR A 179 6.58 6.55 -3.69
N PRO A 180 5.42 7.00 -3.23
CA PRO A 180 4.10 6.62 -3.70
C PRO A 180 3.83 7.17 -5.11
N THR A 181 3.06 6.44 -5.91
CA THR A 181 2.55 6.91 -7.21
C THR A 181 1.09 6.51 -7.35
N TRP A 182 0.25 7.45 -7.77
CA TRP A 182 -1.17 7.22 -8.09
C TRP A 182 -1.43 7.43 -9.57
N ILE A 183 -2.34 6.63 -10.13
CA ILE A 183 -2.80 6.78 -11.52
C ILE A 183 -4.33 6.72 -11.54
N ALA A 184 -4.96 7.73 -12.14
CA ALA A 184 -6.39 7.77 -12.42
C ALA A 184 -6.67 8.67 -13.63
N GLY A 185 -7.64 8.30 -14.46
CA GLY A 185 -8.08 9.11 -15.60
C GLY A 185 -6.95 9.47 -16.59
N GLY A 186 -5.94 8.63 -16.73
CA GLY A 186 -4.76 8.89 -17.55
C GLY A 186 -3.73 9.85 -16.89
N GLN A 187 -3.99 10.34 -15.72
CA GLN A 187 -3.10 11.18 -14.92
C GLN A 187 -2.22 10.32 -14.00
N ARG A 188 -0.92 10.61 -13.94
CA ARG A 188 0.01 10.01 -13.00
C ARG A 188 0.53 11.05 -12.02
N ILE A 189 0.36 10.78 -10.72
CA ILE A 189 0.79 11.62 -9.60
C ILE A 189 1.92 10.88 -8.88
N SER A 190 3.13 11.38 -8.97
CA SER A 190 4.29 10.80 -8.29
C SER A 190 4.69 11.64 -7.08
N GLY A 191 4.99 10.97 -5.97
CA GLY A 191 5.33 11.59 -4.70
C GLY A 191 4.12 12.12 -3.92
N LEU A 192 4.33 12.29 -2.61
CA LEU A 192 3.30 12.76 -1.70
C LEU A 192 2.94 14.24 -1.98
N ARG A 193 1.65 14.53 -2.03
CA ARG A 193 1.10 15.89 -2.10
C ARG A 193 0.42 16.26 -0.76
N PRO A 194 0.19 17.57 -0.47
CA PRO A 194 -0.56 18.00 0.69
C PRO A 194 -1.96 17.37 0.74
N ARG A 195 -2.53 17.22 1.95
CA ARG A 195 -3.89 16.68 2.14
C ARG A 195 -4.93 17.39 1.29
N GLN A 196 -4.94 18.74 1.33
CA GLN A 196 -5.89 19.56 0.56
C GLN A 196 -5.85 19.26 -0.93
N TRP A 197 -4.65 19.00 -1.48
CA TRP A 197 -4.53 18.63 -2.88
C TRP A 197 -5.27 17.32 -3.21
N PHE A 198 -5.24 16.35 -2.30
CA PHE A 198 -5.97 15.08 -2.49
C PHE A 198 -7.48 15.24 -2.35
N GLU A 199 -7.96 16.11 -1.44
CA GLU A 199 -9.37 16.49 -1.32
C GLU A 199 -9.89 17.10 -2.63
N ASP A 200 -9.15 18.07 -3.17
CA ASP A 200 -9.49 18.74 -4.43
C ASP A 200 -9.47 17.78 -5.61
N TRP A 201 -8.46 16.89 -5.66
CA TRP A 201 -8.33 15.89 -6.71
C TRP A 201 -9.46 14.86 -6.65
N ALA A 202 -9.78 14.34 -5.47
CA ALA A 202 -10.90 13.42 -5.27
C ALA A 202 -12.23 14.04 -5.73
N ALA A 203 -12.48 15.29 -5.35
CA ALA A 203 -13.66 16.02 -5.81
C ALA A 203 -13.70 16.23 -7.34
N THR A 204 -12.55 16.27 -8.01
CA THR A 204 -12.46 16.36 -9.47
C THR A 204 -12.75 15.03 -10.14
N LEU A 205 -12.31 13.93 -9.55
CA LEU A 205 -12.50 12.58 -10.09
C LEU A 205 -13.95 12.08 -9.99
N THR A 206 -14.73 12.63 -9.06
CA THR A 206 -16.12 12.21 -8.77
C THR A 206 -17.19 13.09 -9.40
N ARG A 207 -16.82 14.09 -10.21
CA ARG A 207 -17.71 14.95 -11.00
C ARG A 207 -18.04 14.30 -12.33
#